data_a61c18d97e5a8ab0efef0dad86a809ed
#
_entry.id   a61c18d97e5a8ab0efef0dad86a809ed
#
_cell.length_a   1.000
_cell.length_b   1.000
_cell.length_c   1.000
_cell.angle_alpha   90.00
_cell.angle_beta   90.00
_cell.angle_gamma   90.00
#
_symmetry.space_group_name_H-M   'P 1'
#
loop_
_entity.id
_entity.type
_entity.pdbx_description
1 polymer ?
#
loop_
_entity_poly.entity_id
_entity_poly.type
_entity_poly.pdbx_seq_one_letter_code
_entity_poly.pdbx_strand_id
1 'polypeptide(L)'
;MKEVLKIPLKATLYRHQQSACRFACERFGILPSETHSNGVALLMEMGCGKTITSIAIVGILYQYRYIRRILITAPLSILSVWEQEFARFAAFPYQLTVLKGSSSQKKEQLSKLHGNDLQIAVVNYESAWRLEKDLLAFHADLIIADEAHKIKENRTSQSKAMHHLGDQARYKLLLTGTLITNKELDVFSQYRFLNKEIFGTSFYAFRSRYFDMCGYGNHIPVFRKQMMDEFLQKLHSVAYRVTKAECLDLPQTTEEIRTVELESKAMKLYKQLEKESFAELSSSEVYQAGQRKIHRED
;
A
#
# COMPACT_ATOMS: atom_id res chain seq x y z
N MET A 1 -28.20 17.94 13.13
CA MET A 1 -28.14 16.51 13.48
C MET A 1 -26.90 15.91 12.81
N LYS A 2 -25.99 15.26 13.58
CA LYS A 2 -24.89 14.52 12.96
C LYS A 2 -25.48 13.31 12.25
N GLU A 3 -25.40 13.29 10.94
CA GLU A 3 -25.85 12.14 10.15
C GLU A 3 -25.10 10.89 10.61
N VAL A 4 -25.82 9.92 11.16
CA VAL A 4 -25.24 8.65 11.66
C VAL A 4 -24.95 7.79 10.43
N LEU A 5 -23.68 7.67 10.10
CA LEU A 5 -23.23 6.86 8.98
C LEU A 5 -23.53 5.39 9.27
N LYS A 6 -24.45 4.78 8.53
CA LYS A 6 -24.73 3.35 8.65
C LYS A 6 -23.61 2.55 7.97
N ILE A 7 -22.81 1.86 8.76
CA ILE A 7 -21.68 1.07 8.27
C ILE A 7 -22.14 -0.37 8.09
N PRO A 8 -22.17 -0.91 6.84
CA PRO A 8 -22.67 -2.26 6.57
C PRO A 8 -21.60 -3.32 6.81
N LEU A 9 -21.29 -3.58 8.06
CA LEU A 9 -20.34 -4.59 8.52
C LEU A 9 -20.98 -5.58 9.50
N LYS A 10 -20.45 -6.79 9.55
CA LYS A 10 -20.77 -7.83 10.56
C LYS A 10 -20.06 -7.63 11.89
N ALA A 11 -19.27 -6.56 12.03
CA ALA A 11 -18.50 -6.24 13.23
C ALA A 11 -18.60 -4.75 13.59
N THR A 12 -18.35 -4.42 14.86
CA THR A 12 -18.26 -3.04 15.31
C THR A 12 -16.84 -2.51 15.15
N LEU A 13 -16.71 -1.34 14.54
CA LEU A 13 -15.42 -0.68 14.36
C LEU A 13 -14.96 0.00 15.67
N TYR A 14 -13.66 0.00 15.90
CA TYR A 14 -13.04 0.84 16.92
C TYR A 14 -13.16 2.33 16.58
N ARG A 15 -13.00 3.21 17.56
CA ARG A 15 -13.14 4.66 17.38
C ARG A 15 -12.27 5.21 16.27
N HIS A 16 -10.99 4.84 16.20
CA HIS A 16 -10.07 5.29 15.17
C HIS A 16 -10.49 4.80 13.76
N GLN A 17 -11.04 3.60 13.65
CA GLN A 17 -11.55 3.05 12.40
C GLN A 17 -12.83 3.79 11.94
N GLN A 18 -13.72 4.12 12.87
CA GLN A 18 -14.90 4.96 12.60
C GLN A 18 -14.48 6.36 12.13
N SER A 19 -13.47 6.96 12.78
CA SER A 19 -12.93 8.25 12.38
C SER A 19 -12.28 8.20 10.99
N ALA A 20 -11.55 7.12 10.67
CA ALA A 20 -10.99 6.92 9.34
C ALA A 20 -12.07 6.76 8.26
N CYS A 21 -13.14 6.00 8.53
CA CYS A 21 -14.29 5.88 7.64
C CYS A 21 -14.97 7.24 7.42
N ARG A 22 -15.19 7.99 8.49
CA ARG A 22 -15.79 9.33 8.41
C ARG A 22 -14.92 10.26 7.57
N PHE A 23 -13.62 10.31 7.83
CA PHE A 23 -12.65 11.09 7.05
C PHE A 23 -12.72 10.75 5.56
N ALA A 24 -12.73 9.44 5.22
CA ALA A 24 -12.84 9.02 3.83
C ALA A 24 -14.16 9.46 3.20
N CYS A 25 -15.29 9.33 3.91
CA CYS A 25 -16.60 9.78 3.44
C CYS A 25 -16.69 11.29 3.23
N GLU A 26 -16.05 12.08 4.09
CA GLU A 26 -15.93 13.52 3.94
C GLU A 26 -15.11 13.88 2.69
N ARG A 27 -13.96 13.24 2.49
CA ARG A 27 -13.10 13.48 1.30
C ARG A 27 -13.78 13.04 0.00
N PHE A 28 -14.48 11.92 -0.01
CA PHE A 28 -15.21 11.42 -1.18
C PHE A 28 -16.53 12.17 -1.46
N GLY A 29 -16.90 13.15 -0.65
CA GLY A 29 -18.11 13.95 -0.84
C GLY A 29 -19.42 13.22 -0.50
N ILE A 30 -19.36 12.16 0.32
CA ILE A 30 -20.54 11.47 0.84
C ILE A 30 -21.07 12.22 2.06
N LEU A 31 -20.19 12.76 2.87
CA LEU A 31 -20.51 13.64 3.98
C LEU A 31 -20.08 15.07 3.64
N PRO A 32 -20.79 16.09 4.18
CA PRO A 32 -20.40 17.48 3.99
C PRO A 32 -18.97 17.74 4.46
N SER A 33 -18.18 18.40 3.62
CA SER A 33 -16.80 18.80 3.91
C SER A 33 -16.40 19.99 3.05
N GLU A 34 -15.53 20.84 3.54
CA GLU A 34 -14.94 21.95 2.77
C GLU A 34 -13.91 21.46 1.75
N THR A 35 -13.35 20.27 1.98
CA THR A 35 -12.31 19.70 1.11
C THR A 35 -12.74 18.35 0.57
N HIS A 36 -12.73 18.22 -0.75
CA HIS A 36 -13.02 16.99 -1.46
C HIS A 36 -11.77 16.43 -2.13
N SER A 37 -11.72 15.12 -2.25
CA SER A 37 -10.68 14.40 -2.96
C SER A 37 -11.24 13.09 -3.51
N ASN A 38 -10.75 12.68 -4.65
CA ASN A 38 -11.04 11.37 -5.21
C ASN A 38 -10.05 10.26 -4.73
N GLY A 39 -9.11 10.63 -3.86
CA GLY A 39 -8.15 9.72 -3.27
C GLY A 39 -7.99 9.96 -1.76
N VAL A 40 -7.94 8.88 -0.97
CA VAL A 40 -7.71 8.90 0.47
C VAL A 40 -6.61 7.91 0.84
N ALA A 41 -5.63 8.37 1.63
CA ALA A 41 -4.61 7.52 2.22
C ALA A 41 -4.98 7.12 3.67
N LEU A 42 -4.95 5.84 3.96
CA LEU A 42 -5.05 5.30 5.32
C LEU A 42 -3.64 4.93 5.79
N LEU A 43 -3.00 5.88 6.47
CA LEU A 43 -1.66 5.73 7.05
C LEU A 43 -1.79 5.16 8.46
N MET A 44 -2.20 3.90 8.53
CA MET A 44 -2.46 3.19 9.78
C MET A 44 -1.38 2.13 9.99
N GLU A 45 -0.80 2.07 11.18
CA GLU A 45 0.18 1.04 11.50
C GLU A 45 -0.38 -0.38 11.34
N MET A 46 0.52 -1.35 11.20
CA MET A 46 0.12 -2.77 11.12
C MET A 46 -0.66 -3.16 12.38
N GLY A 47 -1.80 -3.84 12.21
CA GLY A 47 -2.67 -4.24 13.31
C GLY A 47 -3.75 -3.20 13.69
N CYS A 48 -3.71 -1.96 13.19
CA CYS A 48 -4.77 -0.96 13.44
C CYS A 48 -6.04 -1.18 12.59
N GLY A 49 -6.11 -2.23 11.77
CA GLY A 49 -7.32 -2.63 11.04
C GLY A 49 -7.55 -1.90 9.72
N LYS A 50 -6.51 -1.66 8.92
CA LYS A 50 -6.63 -1.08 7.56
C LYS A 50 -7.67 -1.80 6.71
N THR A 51 -7.62 -3.13 6.67
CA THR A 51 -8.47 -3.96 5.82
C THR A 51 -9.95 -3.84 6.18
N ILE A 52 -10.31 -4.02 7.45
CA ILE A 52 -11.70 -3.88 7.89
C ILE A 52 -12.23 -2.45 7.70
N THR A 53 -11.39 -1.43 7.90
CA THR A 53 -11.73 -0.03 7.64
C THR A 53 -12.01 0.18 6.15
N SER A 54 -11.20 -0.39 5.28
CA SER A 54 -11.40 -0.32 3.82
C SER A 54 -12.68 -1.03 3.39
N ILE A 55 -13.00 -2.21 3.95
CA ILE A 55 -14.26 -2.93 3.69
C ILE A 55 -15.45 -2.11 4.15
N ALA A 56 -15.34 -1.40 5.28
CA ALA A 56 -16.37 -0.48 5.74
C ALA A 56 -16.62 0.67 4.75
N ILE A 57 -15.55 1.31 4.28
CA ILE A 57 -15.63 2.39 3.28
C ILE A 57 -16.24 1.86 1.98
N VAL A 58 -15.82 0.70 1.51
CA VAL A 58 -16.38 0.01 0.35
C VAL A 58 -17.88 -0.22 0.52
N GLY A 59 -18.31 -0.75 1.66
CA GLY A 59 -19.71 -1.01 1.94
C GLY A 59 -20.56 0.26 1.96
N ILE A 60 -20.04 1.36 2.51
CA ILE A 60 -20.71 2.67 2.48
C ILE A 60 -20.85 3.15 1.04
N LEU A 61 -19.76 3.20 0.26
CA LEU A 61 -19.78 3.62 -1.14
C LEU A 61 -20.76 2.79 -1.99
N TYR A 62 -20.80 1.48 -1.77
CA TYR A 62 -21.73 0.59 -2.46
C TYR A 62 -23.18 0.83 -2.07
N GLN A 63 -23.47 1.00 -0.78
CA GLN A 63 -24.83 1.28 -0.27
C GLN A 63 -25.40 2.58 -0.84
N TYR A 64 -24.56 3.60 -1.00
CA TYR A 64 -24.94 4.87 -1.64
C TYR A 64 -24.85 4.83 -3.18
N ARG A 65 -24.59 3.67 -3.79
CA ARG A 65 -24.50 3.44 -5.24
C ARG A 65 -23.42 4.26 -5.96
N TYR A 66 -22.34 4.60 -5.26
CA TYR A 66 -21.20 5.30 -5.84
C TYR A 66 -20.24 4.38 -6.59
N ILE A 67 -20.22 3.08 -6.24
CA ILE A 67 -19.33 2.09 -6.83
C ILE A 67 -20.07 0.78 -7.15
N ARG A 68 -19.61 0.09 -8.19
CA ARG A 68 -20.03 -1.25 -8.61
C ARG A 68 -18.87 -2.19 -8.88
N ARG A 69 -17.70 -1.64 -9.23
CA ARG A 69 -16.50 -2.42 -9.54
C ARG A 69 -15.32 -1.92 -8.74
N ILE A 70 -14.60 -2.85 -8.16
CA ILE A 70 -13.41 -2.56 -7.35
C ILE A 70 -12.24 -3.39 -7.84
N LEU A 71 -11.10 -2.75 -7.93
CA LEU A 71 -9.80 -3.41 -8.10
C LEU A 71 -9.00 -3.24 -6.81
N ILE A 72 -8.58 -4.36 -6.23
CA ILE A 72 -7.67 -4.38 -5.08
C ILE A 72 -6.32 -4.87 -5.56
N THR A 73 -5.29 -4.05 -5.38
CA THR A 73 -3.90 -4.41 -5.66
C THR A 73 -3.15 -4.58 -4.35
N ALA A 74 -2.53 -5.74 -4.15
CA ALA A 74 -1.83 -6.07 -2.91
C ALA A 74 -0.60 -6.95 -3.17
N PRO A 75 0.34 -7.11 -2.22
CA PRO A 75 1.39 -8.11 -2.30
C PRO A 75 0.82 -9.53 -2.45
N LEU A 76 1.54 -10.40 -3.17
CA LEU A 76 1.11 -11.76 -3.47
C LEU A 76 0.73 -12.56 -2.20
N SER A 77 1.48 -12.35 -1.10
CA SER A 77 1.30 -13.05 0.18
C SER A 77 -0.02 -12.74 0.89
N ILE A 78 -0.66 -11.63 0.58
CA ILE A 78 -1.87 -11.19 1.30
C ILE A 78 -3.13 -11.17 0.42
N LEU A 79 -3.08 -11.66 -0.82
CA LEU A 79 -4.25 -11.68 -1.71
C LEU A 79 -5.41 -12.49 -1.12
N SER A 80 -5.12 -13.66 -0.54
CA SER A 80 -6.14 -14.50 0.09
C SER A 80 -6.71 -13.93 1.38
N VAL A 81 -5.95 -13.04 2.04
CA VAL A 81 -6.43 -12.35 3.25
C VAL A 81 -7.62 -11.45 2.90
N TRP A 82 -7.60 -10.77 1.75
CA TRP A 82 -8.73 -9.95 1.31
C TRP A 82 -10.02 -10.77 1.13
N GLU A 83 -9.92 -11.96 0.53
CA GLU A 83 -11.07 -12.87 0.38
C GLU A 83 -11.65 -13.29 1.73
N GLN A 84 -10.78 -13.67 2.67
CA GLN A 84 -11.17 -14.06 4.04
C GLN A 84 -11.79 -12.91 4.83
N GLU A 85 -11.21 -11.71 4.74
CA GLU A 85 -11.68 -10.52 5.46
C GLU A 85 -13.03 -10.02 4.92
N PHE A 86 -13.25 -10.07 3.59
CA PHE A 86 -14.56 -9.78 3.02
C PHE A 86 -15.61 -10.78 3.49
N ALA A 87 -15.32 -12.06 3.48
CA ALA A 87 -16.24 -13.11 3.97
C ALA A 87 -16.59 -12.91 5.44
N ARG A 88 -15.60 -12.53 6.25
CA ARG A 88 -15.74 -12.29 7.68
C ARG A 88 -16.54 -11.05 8.03
N PHE A 89 -16.31 -9.93 7.32
CA PHE A 89 -16.78 -8.62 7.76
C PHE A 89 -17.85 -7.99 6.88
N ALA A 90 -17.93 -8.29 5.57
CA ALA A 90 -18.88 -7.63 4.70
C ALA A 90 -20.34 -8.05 5.01
N ALA A 91 -21.23 -7.05 5.22
CA ALA A 91 -22.67 -7.22 5.40
C ALA A 91 -23.47 -6.69 4.20
N PHE A 92 -22.92 -6.85 2.99
CA PHE A 92 -23.52 -6.44 1.72
C PHE A 92 -23.22 -7.48 0.64
N PRO A 93 -24.03 -7.58 -0.43
CA PRO A 93 -23.80 -8.55 -1.49
C PRO A 93 -22.58 -8.15 -2.34
N TYR A 94 -21.73 -9.11 -2.65
CA TYR A 94 -20.55 -8.94 -3.49
C TYR A 94 -20.13 -10.23 -4.19
N GLN A 95 -19.41 -10.09 -5.29
CA GLN A 95 -18.70 -11.15 -5.98
C GLN A 95 -17.20 -10.80 -5.97
N LEU A 96 -16.38 -11.59 -5.30
CA LEU A 96 -14.94 -11.38 -5.19
C LEU A 96 -14.18 -12.50 -5.87
N THR A 97 -13.20 -12.14 -6.69
CA THR A 97 -12.30 -13.08 -7.33
C THR A 97 -10.84 -12.66 -7.14
N VAL A 98 -10.06 -13.56 -6.55
CA VAL A 98 -8.59 -13.40 -6.51
C VAL A 98 -8.04 -13.97 -7.82
N LEU A 99 -7.43 -13.11 -8.64
CA LEU A 99 -6.89 -13.48 -9.94
C LEU A 99 -5.61 -14.31 -9.79
N LYS A 100 -5.68 -15.61 -10.07
CA LYS A 100 -4.60 -16.60 -9.87
C LYS A 100 -4.25 -17.31 -11.18
N GLY A 101 -3.05 -17.87 -11.26
CA GLY A 101 -2.58 -18.65 -12.40
C GLY A 101 -1.92 -17.81 -13.50
N SER A 102 -1.98 -18.30 -14.74
CA SER A 102 -1.41 -17.62 -15.92
C SER A 102 -2.19 -16.36 -16.29
N SER A 103 -1.60 -15.52 -17.16
CA SER A 103 -2.28 -14.31 -17.65
C SER A 103 -3.61 -14.62 -18.33
N SER A 104 -3.70 -15.72 -19.09
CA SER A 104 -4.93 -16.15 -19.76
C SER A 104 -6.02 -16.53 -18.74
N GLN A 105 -5.66 -17.33 -17.72
CA GLN A 105 -6.57 -17.70 -16.64
C GLN A 105 -7.08 -16.49 -15.85
N LYS A 106 -6.20 -15.54 -15.57
CA LYS A 106 -6.60 -14.30 -14.88
C LYS A 106 -7.58 -13.46 -15.71
N LYS A 107 -7.38 -13.35 -17.02
CA LYS A 107 -8.32 -12.68 -17.95
C LYS A 107 -9.68 -13.36 -17.93
N GLU A 108 -9.70 -14.69 -18.02
CA GLU A 108 -10.94 -15.47 -17.94
C GLU A 108 -11.64 -15.26 -16.59
N GLN A 109 -10.91 -15.29 -15.48
CA GLN A 109 -11.46 -15.01 -14.16
C GLN A 109 -12.05 -13.60 -14.07
N LEU A 110 -11.35 -12.60 -14.61
CA LEU A 110 -11.83 -11.22 -14.63
C LEU A 110 -13.10 -11.07 -15.46
N SER A 111 -13.21 -11.75 -16.61
CA SER A 111 -14.39 -11.70 -17.49
C SER A 111 -15.64 -12.36 -16.85
N LYS A 112 -15.46 -13.23 -15.86
CA LYS A 112 -16.55 -13.87 -15.10
C LYS A 112 -17.11 -12.96 -14.00
N LEU A 113 -16.46 -11.86 -13.69
CA LEU A 113 -16.98 -10.84 -12.78
C LEU A 113 -18.02 -9.99 -13.49
N HIS A 114 -19.28 -10.37 -13.36
CA HIS A 114 -20.43 -9.66 -13.94
C HIS A 114 -21.67 -9.87 -13.07
N GLY A 115 -22.65 -9.00 -13.20
CA GLY A 115 -23.91 -9.08 -12.45
C GLY A 115 -24.25 -7.75 -11.74
N ASN A 116 -25.22 -7.81 -10.83
CA ASN A 116 -25.75 -6.65 -10.12
C ASN A 116 -25.07 -6.39 -8.78
N ASP A 117 -24.42 -7.39 -8.21
CA ASP A 117 -23.67 -7.27 -6.96
C ASP A 117 -22.36 -6.51 -7.16
N LEU A 118 -21.77 -6.06 -6.08
CA LEU A 118 -20.45 -5.43 -6.09
C LEU A 118 -19.41 -6.41 -6.62
N GLN A 119 -18.71 -6.03 -7.68
CA GLN A 119 -17.69 -6.85 -8.34
C GLN A 119 -16.30 -6.46 -7.82
N ILE A 120 -15.53 -7.42 -7.33
CA ILE A 120 -14.23 -7.18 -6.71
C ILE A 120 -13.19 -8.09 -7.36
N ALA A 121 -12.21 -7.49 -8.04
CA ALA A 121 -11.03 -8.17 -8.52
C ALA A 121 -9.86 -7.91 -7.57
N VAL A 122 -9.17 -8.96 -7.14
CA VAL A 122 -7.97 -8.86 -6.29
C VAL A 122 -6.78 -9.39 -7.06
N VAL A 123 -5.70 -8.60 -7.17
CA VAL A 123 -4.54 -8.94 -8.00
C VAL A 123 -3.24 -8.43 -7.36
N ASN A 124 -2.11 -9.08 -7.62
CA ASN A 124 -0.81 -8.57 -7.19
C ASN A 124 -0.25 -7.53 -8.17
N TYR A 125 0.64 -6.67 -7.67
CA TYR A 125 1.21 -5.56 -8.45
C TYR A 125 1.92 -6.01 -9.73
N GLU A 126 2.62 -7.15 -9.72
CA GLU A 126 3.30 -7.72 -10.89
C GLU A 126 2.31 -8.16 -11.97
N SER A 127 1.15 -8.65 -11.57
CA SER A 127 0.09 -8.99 -12.52
C SER A 127 -0.69 -7.77 -12.97
N ALA A 128 -0.84 -6.76 -12.12
CA ALA A 128 -1.57 -5.54 -12.47
C ALA A 128 -0.96 -4.85 -13.69
N TRP A 129 0.37 -4.70 -13.77
CA TRP A 129 0.99 -4.10 -14.95
C TRP A 129 0.93 -5.00 -16.19
N ARG A 130 1.01 -6.32 -16.02
CA ARG A 130 0.90 -7.26 -17.17
C ARG A 130 -0.50 -7.33 -17.75
N LEU A 131 -1.51 -7.12 -16.93
CA LEU A 131 -2.92 -7.14 -17.29
C LEU A 131 -3.52 -5.73 -17.41
N GLU A 132 -2.70 -4.70 -17.52
CA GLU A 132 -3.14 -3.30 -17.48
C GLU A 132 -4.31 -3.03 -18.41
N LYS A 133 -4.22 -3.48 -19.66
CA LYS A 133 -5.29 -3.29 -20.66
C LYS A 133 -6.61 -3.94 -20.25
N ASP A 134 -6.56 -5.14 -19.70
CA ASP A 134 -7.75 -5.88 -19.28
C ASP A 134 -8.36 -5.25 -18.02
N LEU A 135 -7.50 -4.78 -17.09
CA LEU A 135 -7.93 -4.09 -15.88
C LEU A 135 -8.49 -2.69 -16.17
N LEU A 136 -7.97 -1.97 -17.17
CA LEU A 136 -8.58 -0.73 -17.67
C LEU A 136 -9.97 -1.00 -18.25
N ALA A 137 -10.13 -2.09 -19.03
CA ALA A 137 -11.43 -2.50 -19.57
C ALA A 137 -12.42 -2.99 -18.50
N PHE A 138 -11.96 -3.40 -17.33
CA PHE A 138 -12.82 -3.72 -16.19
C PHE A 138 -13.50 -2.48 -15.62
N HIS A 139 -12.98 -1.26 -15.86
CA HIS A 139 -13.54 0.02 -15.42
C HIS A 139 -13.86 0.05 -13.92
N ALA A 140 -12.87 -0.17 -13.09
CA ALA A 140 -13.03 -0.10 -11.64
C ALA A 140 -13.41 1.31 -11.19
N ASP A 141 -14.49 1.45 -10.42
CA ASP A 141 -14.91 2.72 -9.82
C ASP A 141 -14.00 3.12 -8.65
N LEU A 142 -13.53 2.11 -7.90
CA LEU A 142 -12.60 2.26 -6.77
C LEU A 142 -11.39 1.36 -6.97
N ILE A 143 -10.19 1.91 -6.76
CA ILE A 143 -8.97 1.12 -6.68
C ILE A 143 -8.37 1.23 -5.28
N ILE A 144 -8.06 0.08 -4.69
CA ILE A 144 -7.38 -0.02 -3.40
C ILE A 144 -5.96 -0.50 -3.66
N ALA A 145 -4.97 0.30 -3.26
CA ALA A 145 -3.55 -0.06 -3.30
C ALA A 145 -3.10 -0.42 -1.88
N ASP A 146 -3.03 -1.71 -1.57
CA ASP A 146 -2.59 -2.20 -0.26
C ASP A 146 -1.07 -2.39 -0.24
N GLU A 147 -0.44 -2.04 0.90
CA GLU A 147 1.01 -1.93 1.03
C GLU A 147 1.61 -1.07 -0.09
N ALA A 148 1.07 0.15 -0.24
CA ALA A 148 1.35 1.05 -1.36
C ALA A 148 2.83 1.47 -1.49
N HIS A 149 3.69 1.17 -0.49
CA HIS A 149 5.14 1.32 -0.64
C HIS A 149 5.70 0.50 -1.83
N LYS A 150 4.96 -0.48 -2.35
CA LYS A 150 5.29 -1.24 -3.58
C LYS A 150 5.32 -0.38 -4.84
N ILE A 151 4.63 0.74 -4.84
CA ILE A 151 4.60 1.70 -5.96
C ILE A 151 5.33 3.02 -5.64
N LYS A 152 6.25 3.03 -4.68
CA LYS A 152 7.02 4.23 -4.30
C LYS A 152 7.99 4.69 -5.40
N GLU A 153 8.48 3.78 -6.22
CA GLU A 153 9.43 4.07 -7.29
C GLU A 153 8.69 4.38 -8.61
N ASN A 154 8.65 5.64 -9.01
CA ASN A 154 7.85 6.15 -10.13
C ASN A 154 8.23 5.61 -11.52
N ARG A 155 9.42 5.02 -11.67
CA ARG A 155 9.92 4.52 -12.96
C ARG A 155 9.53 3.09 -13.24
N THR A 156 9.10 2.33 -12.24
CA THR A 156 8.74 0.92 -12.41
C THR A 156 7.48 0.73 -13.25
N SER A 157 7.38 -0.39 -13.94
CA SER A 157 6.18 -0.74 -14.72
C SER A 157 4.94 -0.85 -13.84
N GLN A 158 5.10 -1.38 -12.62
CA GLN A 158 4.04 -1.48 -11.63
C GLN A 158 3.47 -0.11 -11.26
N SER A 159 4.35 0.86 -10.92
CA SER A 159 3.92 2.22 -10.57
C SER A 159 3.22 2.91 -11.74
N LYS A 160 3.77 2.79 -12.96
CA LYS A 160 3.16 3.38 -14.16
C LYS A 160 1.77 2.80 -14.44
N ALA A 161 1.62 1.48 -14.36
CA ALA A 161 0.32 0.84 -14.53
C ALA A 161 -0.68 1.30 -13.46
N MET A 162 -0.26 1.38 -12.19
CA MET A 162 -1.12 1.91 -11.13
C MET A 162 -1.49 3.37 -11.33
N HIS A 163 -0.59 4.21 -11.88
CA HIS A 163 -0.92 5.59 -12.24
C HIS A 163 -2.00 5.64 -13.33
N HIS A 164 -1.89 4.84 -14.40
CA HIS A 164 -2.87 4.81 -15.48
C HIS A 164 -4.23 4.28 -15.00
N LEU A 165 -4.24 3.21 -14.21
CA LEU A 165 -5.44 2.67 -13.60
C LEU A 165 -6.10 3.72 -12.67
N GLY A 166 -5.30 4.39 -11.83
CA GLY A 166 -5.75 5.44 -10.92
C GLY A 166 -6.31 6.68 -11.64
N ASP A 167 -5.81 7.01 -12.82
CA ASP A 167 -6.32 8.11 -13.63
C ASP A 167 -7.74 7.86 -14.15
N GLN A 168 -8.14 6.60 -14.34
CA GLN A 168 -9.49 6.23 -14.78
C GLN A 168 -10.48 6.01 -13.63
N ALA A 169 -9.99 5.59 -12.46
CA ALA A 169 -10.84 5.31 -11.32
C ALA A 169 -11.39 6.59 -10.69
N ARG A 170 -12.69 6.56 -10.35
CA ARG A 170 -13.35 7.66 -9.64
C ARG A 170 -12.81 7.83 -8.22
N TYR A 171 -12.58 6.72 -7.51
CA TYR A 171 -12.11 6.73 -6.14
C TYR A 171 -10.83 5.90 -5.97
N LYS A 172 -9.97 6.30 -5.06
CA LYS A 172 -8.73 5.59 -4.74
C LYS A 172 -8.51 5.55 -3.24
N LEU A 173 -8.14 4.35 -2.74
CA LEU A 173 -7.65 4.15 -1.38
C LEU A 173 -6.20 3.69 -1.43
N LEU A 174 -5.36 4.35 -0.67
CA LEU A 174 -3.97 3.98 -0.47
C LEU A 174 -3.79 3.50 0.97
N LEU A 175 -3.34 2.27 1.15
CA LEU A 175 -3.16 1.65 2.45
C LEU A 175 -1.68 1.39 2.68
N THR A 176 -1.14 1.94 3.75
CA THR A 176 0.23 1.63 4.19
C THR A 176 0.43 1.99 5.66
N GLY A 177 1.24 1.21 6.35
CA GLY A 177 1.74 1.58 7.67
C GLY A 177 2.91 2.54 7.60
N THR A 178 3.61 2.60 6.45
CA THR A 178 4.85 3.35 6.26
C THR A 178 4.84 4.02 4.89
N LEU A 179 4.40 5.27 4.82
CA LEU A 179 4.36 6.03 3.57
C LEU A 179 5.76 6.41 3.10
N ILE A 180 6.59 6.91 4.02
CA ILE A 180 7.99 7.26 3.80
C ILE A 180 8.83 6.10 4.31
N THR A 181 9.36 5.29 3.40
CA THR A 181 10.21 4.14 3.78
C THR A 181 11.66 4.55 3.97
N ASN A 182 12.19 5.35 3.05
CA ASN A 182 13.59 5.76 3.08
C ASN A 182 13.78 7.27 2.90
N LYS A 183 12.96 7.90 2.03
CA LYS A 183 13.09 9.32 1.67
C LYS A 183 11.71 9.89 1.34
N GLU A 184 11.56 11.20 1.51
CA GLU A 184 10.36 11.96 1.13
C GLU A 184 10.03 11.84 -0.36
N LEU A 185 11.01 11.49 -1.20
CA LEU A 185 10.80 11.18 -2.62
C LEU A 185 9.84 10.01 -2.84
N ASP A 186 9.78 9.07 -1.90
CA ASP A 186 8.93 7.88 -1.96
C ASP A 186 7.44 8.25 -2.02
N VAL A 187 7.07 9.44 -1.56
CA VAL A 187 5.69 9.94 -1.53
C VAL A 187 5.16 10.24 -2.93
N PHE A 188 6.02 10.77 -3.82
CA PHE A 188 5.57 11.24 -5.14
C PHE A 188 4.76 10.22 -5.91
N SER A 189 5.31 9.03 -6.12
CA SER A 189 4.67 8.00 -6.94
C SER A 189 3.38 7.47 -6.32
N GLN A 190 3.36 7.32 -5.00
CA GLN A 190 2.18 6.90 -4.25
C GLN A 190 1.05 7.95 -4.36
N TYR A 191 1.38 9.24 -4.23
CA TYR A 191 0.41 10.33 -4.35
C TYR A 191 0.02 10.62 -5.81
N ARG A 192 0.90 10.35 -6.79
CA ARG A 192 0.55 10.40 -8.21
C ARG A 192 -0.56 9.39 -8.55
N PHE A 193 -0.53 8.21 -7.93
CA PHE A 193 -1.63 7.26 -8.00
C PHE A 193 -2.87 7.79 -7.27
N LEU A 194 -2.69 8.26 -6.03
CA LEU A 194 -3.78 8.62 -5.14
C LEU A 194 -4.58 9.83 -5.62
N ASN A 195 -3.89 10.94 -5.81
CA ASN A 195 -4.46 12.20 -6.31
C ASN A 195 -3.35 13.07 -6.91
N LYS A 196 -3.33 13.15 -8.23
CA LYS A 196 -2.33 13.92 -8.99
C LYS A 196 -2.36 15.43 -8.75
N GLU A 197 -3.42 15.97 -8.14
CA GLU A 197 -3.53 17.40 -7.83
C GLU A 197 -2.68 17.81 -6.63
N ILE A 198 -2.33 16.87 -5.74
CA ILE A 198 -1.58 17.16 -4.52
C ILE A 198 -0.12 17.54 -4.82
N PHE A 199 0.59 16.69 -5.55
CA PHE A 199 2.01 16.89 -5.87
C PHE A 199 2.30 16.97 -7.39
N GLY A 200 1.25 16.98 -8.21
CA GLY A 200 1.37 17.04 -9.67
C GLY A 200 1.67 15.70 -10.33
N THR A 201 1.91 15.76 -11.64
CA THR A 201 2.18 14.58 -12.47
C THR A 201 3.65 14.43 -12.84
N SER A 202 4.45 15.49 -12.68
CA SER A 202 5.87 15.50 -13.06
C SER A 202 6.76 15.27 -11.85
N PHE A 203 7.47 14.14 -11.85
CA PHE A 203 8.48 13.83 -10.84
C PHE A 203 9.60 14.89 -10.79
N TYR A 204 10.00 15.42 -11.93
CA TYR A 204 11.06 16.44 -11.97
C TYR A 204 10.58 17.77 -11.34
N ALA A 205 9.34 18.18 -11.59
CA ALA A 205 8.77 19.37 -10.97
C ALA A 205 8.65 19.20 -9.44
N PHE A 206 8.15 18.03 -8.99
CA PHE A 206 8.10 17.68 -7.57
C PHE A 206 9.51 17.74 -6.92
N ARG A 207 10.47 17.04 -7.53
CA ARG A 207 11.85 17.04 -7.02
C ARG A 207 12.46 18.44 -6.99
N SER A 208 12.31 19.22 -8.04
CA SER A 208 12.83 20.60 -8.11
C SER A 208 12.20 21.52 -7.05
N ARG A 209 10.92 21.30 -6.69
CA ARG A 209 10.24 22.08 -5.65
C ARG A 209 10.73 21.77 -4.25
N TYR A 210 10.85 20.48 -3.92
CA TYR A 210 11.04 20.02 -2.55
C TYR A 210 12.49 19.61 -2.22
N PHE A 211 13.38 19.47 -3.19
CA PHE A 211 14.74 18.96 -2.97
C PHE A 211 15.80 19.84 -3.61
N ASP A 212 16.91 19.96 -2.90
CA ASP A 212 18.18 20.44 -3.44
C ASP A 212 18.99 19.23 -3.93
N MET A 213 19.71 19.41 -5.02
CA MET A 213 20.60 18.38 -5.56
C MET A 213 22.02 18.67 -5.08
N CYS A 214 22.57 17.77 -4.28
CA CYS A 214 23.87 17.93 -3.62
C CYS A 214 24.85 16.82 -4.03
N GLY A 215 26.07 16.89 -3.50
CA GLY A 215 27.13 15.91 -3.73
C GLY A 215 27.84 16.08 -5.07
N TYR A 216 28.85 15.22 -5.32
CA TYR A 216 29.60 15.23 -6.57
C TYR A 216 28.66 14.94 -7.75
N GLY A 217 28.65 15.83 -8.73
CA GLY A 217 27.74 15.74 -9.89
C GLY A 217 26.28 16.05 -9.59
N ASN A 218 25.91 16.59 -8.45
CA ASN A 218 24.53 16.94 -8.07
C ASN A 218 23.54 15.77 -8.17
N HIS A 219 23.93 14.60 -7.68
CA HIS A 219 23.09 13.39 -7.79
C HIS A 219 22.32 13.03 -6.52
N ILE A 220 22.62 13.64 -5.37
CA ILE A 220 22.01 13.31 -4.07
C ILE A 220 20.89 14.31 -3.79
N PRO A 221 19.61 13.89 -3.83
CA PRO A 221 18.49 14.74 -3.45
C PRO A 221 18.44 14.89 -1.92
N VAL A 222 18.45 16.13 -1.44
CA VAL A 222 18.31 16.50 -0.03
C VAL A 222 17.03 17.31 0.13
N PHE A 223 16.15 16.90 1.03
CA PHE A 223 14.88 17.58 1.24
C PHE A 223 15.08 18.98 1.81
N ARG A 224 14.37 19.97 1.26
CA ARG A 224 14.40 21.36 1.72
C ARG A 224 13.59 21.51 3.01
N LYS A 225 14.23 21.66 4.14
CA LYS A 225 13.57 21.78 5.46
C LYS A 225 12.50 22.87 5.51
N GLN A 226 12.71 23.97 4.82
CA GLN A 226 11.75 25.08 4.73
C GLN A 226 10.44 24.72 4.01
N MET A 227 10.42 23.63 3.24
CA MET A 227 9.23 23.15 2.54
C MET A 227 8.46 22.10 3.35
N MET A 228 8.92 21.75 4.57
CA MET A 228 8.33 20.67 5.36
C MET A 228 6.88 20.93 5.72
N ASP A 229 6.54 22.14 6.15
CA ASP A 229 5.15 22.47 6.56
C ASP A 229 4.18 22.38 5.39
N GLU A 230 4.54 22.97 4.23
CA GLU A 230 3.74 22.86 3.02
C GLU A 230 3.59 21.40 2.58
N PHE A 231 4.69 20.64 2.60
CA PHE A 231 4.69 19.23 2.22
C PHE A 231 3.76 18.40 3.11
N LEU A 232 3.87 18.55 4.43
CA LEU A 232 3.03 17.84 5.41
C LEU A 232 1.56 18.28 5.31
N GLN A 233 1.28 19.56 5.14
CA GLN A 233 -0.08 20.06 4.95
C GLN A 233 -0.74 19.41 3.73
N LYS A 234 -0.06 19.38 2.59
CA LYS A 234 -0.53 18.71 1.38
C LYS A 234 -0.71 17.21 1.59
N LEU A 235 0.27 16.55 2.20
CA LEU A 235 0.21 15.13 2.49
C LEU A 235 -1.01 14.79 3.35
N HIS A 236 -1.20 15.50 4.45
CA HIS A 236 -2.28 15.22 5.40
C HIS A 236 -3.66 15.73 4.94
N SER A 237 -3.75 16.55 3.89
CA SER A 237 -5.04 16.98 3.36
C SER A 237 -5.94 15.82 2.90
N VAL A 238 -5.33 14.71 2.48
CA VAL A 238 -6.02 13.50 1.99
C VAL A 238 -5.61 12.23 2.75
N ALA A 239 -4.87 12.34 3.85
CA ALA A 239 -4.37 11.20 4.60
C ALA A 239 -4.91 11.19 6.04
N TYR A 240 -5.45 10.04 6.46
CA TYR A 240 -5.76 9.74 7.85
C TYR A 240 -4.63 8.91 8.44
N ARG A 241 -3.98 9.44 9.48
CA ARG A 241 -2.86 8.77 10.15
C ARG A 241 -3.25 8.34 11.56
N VAL A 242 -2.84 7.13 11.95
CA VAL A 242 -2.97 6.63 13.33
C VAL A 242 -1.88 5.60 13.62
N THR A 243 -1.32 5.68 14.82
CA THR A 243 -0.33 4.73 15.35
C THR A 243 -0.99 3.75 16.33
N LYS A 244 -0.33 2.64 16.62
CA LYS A 244 -0.79 1.69 17.64
C LYS A 244 -0.88 2.34 19.03
N ALA A 245 0.11 3.15 19.37
CA ALA A 245 0.15 3.85 20.66
C ALA A 245 -1.02 4.81 20.86
N GLU A 246 -1.58 5.37 19.78
CA GLU A 246 -2.71 6.29 19.82
C GLU A 246 -4.07 5.59 19.90
N CYS A 247 -4.17 4.34 19.46
CA CYS A 247 -5.46 3.71 19.22
C CYS A 247 -5.67 2.35 19.90
N LEU A 248 -4.64 1.75 20.45
CA LEU A 248 -4.70 0.43 21.10
C LEU A 248 -4.12 0.52 22.51
N ASP A 249 -4.84 -0.08 23.45
CA ASP A 249 -4.38 -0.27 24.83
C ASP A 249 -3.48 -1.52 24.85
N LEU A 250 -2.20 -1.32 24.52
CA LEU A 250 -1.24 -2.41 24.45
C LEU A 250 -0.47 -2.51 25.79
N PRO A 251 -0.15 -3.72 26.26
CA PRO A 251 0.75 -3.90 27.38
C PRO A 251 2.13 -3.32 27.04
N GLN A 252 2.89 -2.97 28.06
CA GLN A 252 4.25 -2.48 27.89
C GLN A 252 5.08 -3.53 27.14
N THR A 253 5.87 -3.06 26.19
CA THR A 253 6.79 -3.93 25.44
C THR A 253 7.89 -4.41 26.39
N THR A 254 8.03 -5.72 26.53
CA THR A 254 9.16 -6.34 27.23
C THR A 254 10.16 -6.83 26.19
N GLU A 255 11.41 -6.38 26.34
CA GLU A 255 12.52 -6.88 25.52
C GLU A 255 13.22 -7.99 26.28
N GLU A 256 13.30 -9.17 25.69
CA GLU A 256 14.06 -10.31 26.23
C GLU A 256 15.22 -10.61 25.29
N ILE A 257 16.45 -10.48 25.80
CA ILE A 257 17.66 -10.83 25.05
C ILE A 257 17.92 -12.32 25.27
N ARG A 258 17.74 -13.13 24.23
CA ARG A 258 18.08 -14.54 24.25
C ARG A 258 19.42 -14.75 23.58
N THR A 259 20.41 -15.16 24.36
CA THR A 259 21.73 -15.53 23.83
C THR A 259 21.66 -16.97 23.34
N VAL A 260 22.06 -17.20 22.09
CA VAL A 260 22.16 -18.53 21.49
C VAL A 260 23.61 -18.83 21.21
N GLU A 261 24.12 -19.96 21.73
CA GLU A 261 25.44 -20.45 21.41
C GLU A 261 25.40 -21.20 20.07
N LEU A 262 26.19 -20.76 19.14
CA LEU A 262 26.37 -21.47 17.87
C LEU A 262 27.25 -22.70 18.06
N GLU A 263 26.94 -23.78 17.36
CA GLU A 263 27.81 -24.93 17.27
C GLU A 263 29.24 -24.55 16.84
N SER A 264 30.25 -25.28 17.30
CA SER A 264 31.66 -24.94 17.08
C SER A 264 32.03 -24.67 15.61
N LYS A 265 31.41 -25.40 14.68
CA LYS A 265 31.62 -25.23 13.24
C LYS A 265 30.97 -23.92 12.72
N ALA A 266 29.78 -23.63 13.16
CA ALA A 266 29.04 -22.38 12.81
C ALA A 266 29.73 -21.17 13.45
N MET A 267 30.23 -21.29 14.68
CA MET A 267 30.96 -20.21 15.36
C MET A 267 32.28 -19.87 14.65
N LYS A 268 33.00 -20.87 14.12
CA LYS A 268 34.22 -20.62 13.32
C LYS A 268 33.90 -19.82 12.05
N LEU A 269 32.85 -20.22 11.32
CA LEU A 269 32.38 -19.49 10.12
C LEU A 269 31.94 -18.08 10.46
N TYR A 270 31.20 -17.90 11.55
CA TYR A 270 30.77 -16.59 12.02
C TYR A 270 31.96 -15.66 12.32
N LYS A 271 32.95 -16.15 13.08
CA LYS A 271 34.19 -15.40 13.38
C LYS A 271 35.00 -15.09 12.13
N GLN A 272 35.00 -15.97 11.14
CA GLN A 272 35.68 -15.74 9.86
C GLN A 272 34.93 -14.64 9.06
N LEU A 273 33.58 -14.69 8.99
CA LEU A 273 32.77 -13.66 8.37
C LEU A 273 32.95 -12.29 9.04
N GLU A 274 33.02 -12.26 10.37
CA GLU A 274 33.25 -11.03 11.13
C GLU A 274 34.62 -10.41 10.83
N LYS A 275 35.65 -11.24 10.68
CA LYS A 275 37.05 -10.80 10.52
C LYS A 275 37.43 -10.47 9.07
N GLU A 276 36.92 -11.23 8.10
CA GLU A 276 37.31 -11.17 6.68
C GLU A 276 36.19 -10.71 5.76
N SER A 277 35.01 -10.42 6.30
CA SER A 277 33.79 -10.04 5.57
C SER A 277 33.27 -11.10 4.57
N PHE A 278 33.88 -12.30 4.56
CA PHE A 278 33.40 -13.45 3.80
C PHE A 278 33.88 -14.77 4.46
N ALA A 279 33.19 -15.87 4.17
CA ALA A 279 33.60 -17.20 4.62
C ALA A 279 33.53 -18.22 3.49
N GLU A 280 34.51 -19.10 3.41
CA GLU A 280 34.54 -20.23 2.49
C GLU A 280 33.89 -21.48 3.13
N LEU A 281 32.92 -22.05 2.44
CA LEU A 281 32.35 -23.35 2.77
C LEU A 281 32.99 -24.43 1.89
N SER A 282 33.13 -25.63 2.44
CA SER A 282 33.91 -26.75 1.90
C SER A 282 33.51 -27.28 0.51
N SER A 283 32.86 -26.53 -0.30
CA SER A 283 32.60 -26.81 -1.73
C SER A 283 32.19 -25.52 -2.42
N SER A 284 33.08 -24.91 -3.19
CA SER A 284 32.84 -23.84 -4.18
C SER A 284 31.81 -22.70 -3.87
N GLU A 285 31.31 -22.59 -2.65
CA GLU A 285 30.38 -21.56 -2.24
C GLU A 285 31.02 -20.56 -1.28
N VAL A 286 31.06 -19.28 -1.67
CA VAL A 286 31.52 -18.17 -0.82
C VAL A 286 30.33 -17.33 -0.38
N TYR A 287 30.24 -17.03 0.91
CA TYR A 287 29.25 -16.11 1.46
C TYR A 287 29.93 -14.81 1.90
N GLN A 288 29.43 -13.70 1.40
CA GLN A 288 29.86 -12.35 1.80
C GLN A 288 28.96 -11.82 2.93
N ALA A 289 29.55 -11.17 3.92
CA ALA A 289 28.78 -10.54 4.99
C ALA A 289 27.85 -9.49 4.40
N GLY A 290 26.55 -9.72 4.56
CA GLY A 290 25.51 -8.78 4.17
C GLY A 290 24.75 -9.06 2.90
N GLN A 291 25.16 -9.90 1.97
CA GLN A 291 24.28 -10.40 0.87
C GLN A 291 25.00 -11.22 -0.20
N ARG A 292 24.27 -12.21 -0.73
CA ARG A 292 24.47 -12.99 -1.97
C ARG A 292 25.48 -14.13 -1.94
N LYS A 293 24.95 -15.28 -2.32
CA LYS A 293 25.71 -16.46 -2.71
C LYS A 293 26.50 -16.12 -3.98
N ILE A 294 27.82 -16.20 -3.92
CA ILE A 294 28.70 -16.00 -5.07
C ILE A 294 29.19 -17.38 -5.50
N HIS A 295 28.81 -17.81 -6.70
CA HIS A 295 29.44 -18.99 -7.32
C HIS A 295 30.79 -18.56 -7.88
N ARG A 296 31.87 -19.27 -7.51
CA ARG A 296 33.11 -19.24 -8.27
C ARG A 296 32.87 -20.10 -9.52
N GLU A 297 32.92 -19.49 -10.68
CA GLU A 297 33.12 -20.21 -11.93
C GLU A 297 34.60 -20.64 -11.96
N ASP A 298 34.85 -21.97 -12.08
CA ASP A 298 36.15 -22.55 -12.31
C ASP A 298 36.63 -22.25 -13.74
#